data_5e4dd3ad8448d2c4d11cacc9ae03b594
#
_entry.id   5e4dd3ad8448d2c4d11cacc9ae03b594
#
_cell.length_a   1.000
_cell.length_b   1.000
_cell.length_c   1.000
_cell.angle_alpha   90.00
_cell.angle_beta   90.00
_cell.angle_gamma   90.00
#
_symmetry.space_group_name_H-M   'P 1'
#
loop_
_entity.id
_entity.type
_entity.pdbx_description
1 polymer ?
#
loop_
_entity_poly.entity_id
_entity_poly.type
_entity_poly.pdbx_seq_one_letter_code
_entity_poly.pdbx_strand_id
1 'polypeptide(L)'
;MTTVTEERRSIRPVGLRTRISMAFAISGLILSVVLAGVTMVLSREQFIEAREESAAAIAVNNAVRLNNQLTPDATVEDLPSMLDSLTSLEGSQPLVRLRADWLLAPEFGRGDIPGVLTALVDDGQPGQIRAIVAGRPQLVIGIPLPSFDAAYYVVVDLDGVADTLGSIRIILLSAGAATTLLGAVIGWWASRRTLRPLRRVSEAARAIAGGRLDTRLERQADPDLDNLADSFNGMVEALETRIRRDARFASEVSHELRSPLMTLTTTVGVLEARRDQFSERSRTALDLLSQDLARFSRMVEDLLEISRFDAGAASLELTEINVSNFVHASLRAAHLDHVDVTDGFGGRPVMIDADKRRLARVMANLLGNATHHGGGLTGVFMERDSEVVRIGIDDDGPGVPASEREQIFDRFSRGSSAGRRGGTSGAGLGLSLVWEDVRLHAGRVWVEGRYDGGSGARFVIELPLPLDDPTAAIT
;
A
#
# COMPACT_ATOMS: atom_id res chain seq x y z
N MET A 1 22.36 9.72 -34.64
CA MET A 1 22.55 9.98 -33.19
C MET A 1 21.28 9.52 -32.50
N THR A 2 21.32 8.26 -32.09
CA THR A 2 20.15 7.50 -31.54
C THR A 2 20.19 7.61 -30.03
N THR A 3 19.28 8.36 -29.44
CA THR A 3 19.11 8.49 -28.00
C THR A 3 18.44 7.24 -27.46
N VAL A 4 19.23 6.43 -26.74
CA VAL A 4 18.75 5.29 -25.97
C VAL A 4 18.08 5.85 -24.70
N THR A 5 16.77 5.77 -24.64
CA THR A 5 15.98 6.08 -23.43
C THR A 5 16.11 4.89 -22.49
N GLU A 6 16.90 5.02 -21.42
CA GLU A 6 16.93 4.07 -20.30
C GLU A 6 15.57 4.09 -19.60
N GLU A 7 14.76 3.07 -19.84
CA GLU A 7 13.61 2.71 -18.99
C GLU A 7 14.11 2.36 -17.58
N ARG A 8 14.09 3.33 -16.68
CA ARG A 8 14.17 3.06 -15.23
C ARG A 8 12.97 2.21 -14.84
N ARG A 9 13.17 0.90 -14.77
CA ARG A 9 12.24 -0.01 -14.08
C ARG A 9 12.06 0.50 -12.66
N SER A 10 10.95 1.15 -12.38
CA SER A 10 10.54 1.52 -11.02
C SER A 10 10.31 0.22 -10.24
N ILE A 11 11.26 -0.14 -9.42
CA ILE A 11 11.11 -1.23 -8.45
C ILE A 11 9.99 -0.81 -7.52
N ARG A 12 8.82 -1.41 -7.64
CA ARG A 12 7.70 -1.17 -6.72
C ARG A 12 8.19 -1.42 -5.30
N PRO A 13 8.06 -0.46 -4.38
CA PRO A 13 8.53 -0.62 -3.01
C PRO A 13 7.84 -1.82 -2.37
N VAL A 14 8.66 -2.77 -1.91
CA VAL A 14 8.20 -3.96 -1.20
C VAL A 14 7.47 -3.50 0.07
N GLY A 15 6.26 -3.96 0.27
CA GLY A 15 5.43 -3.57 1.42
C GLY A 15 6.11 -3.88 2.76
N LEU A 16 5.82 -3.08 3.78
CA LEU A 16 6.42 -3.20 5.14
C LEU A 16 6.29 -4.62 5.72
N ARG A 17 5.17 -5.29 5.48
CA ARG A 17 4.93 -6.66 5.91
C ARG A 17 5.96 -7.64 5.33
N THR A 18 6.23 -7.57 4.03
CA THR A 18 7.21 -8.43 3.37
C THR A 18 8.63 -8.14 3.87
N ARG A 19 8.94 -6.87 4.11
CA ARG A 19 10.24 -6.46 4.66
C ARG A 19 10.49 -7.04 6.05
N ILE A 20 9.49 -7.02 6.94
CA ILE A 20 9.58 -7.60 8.29
C ILE A 20 9.75 -9.13 8.18
N SER A 21 8.91 -9.82 7.39
CA SER A 21 9.03 -11.27 7.22
C SER A 21 10.39 -11.68 6.63
N MET A 22 10.90 -10.94 5.66
CA MET A 22 12.25 -11.14 5.10
C MET A 22 13.34 -10.92 6.15
N ALA A 23 13.24 -9.89 6.98
CA ALA A 23 14.22 -9.64 8.03
C ALA A 23 14.30 -10.81 9.02
N PHE A 24 13.17 -11.36 9.46
CA PHE A 24 13.13 -12.53 10.34
C PHE A 24 13.70 -13.78 9.66
N ALA A 25 13.37 -14.03 8.39
CA ALA A 25 13.89 -15.15 7.63
C ALA A 25 15.42 -15.05 7.43
N ILE A 26 15.92 -13.86 7.05
CA ILE A 26 17.36 -13.62 6.86
C ILE A 26 18.10 -13.77 8.19
N SER A 27 17.57 -13.24 9.29
CA SER A 27 18.18 -13.40 10.61
C SER A 27 18.24 -14.86 11.04
N GLY A 28 17.20 -15.64 10.80
CA GLY A 28 17.17 -17.08 11.04
C GLY A 28 18.20 -17.83 10.18
N LEU A 29 18.32 -17.46 8.90
CA LEU A 29 19.30 -18.05 8.00
C LEU A 29 20.75 -17.74 8.45
N ILE A 30 21.07 -16.49 8.76
CA ILE A 30 22.40 -16.09 9.23
C ILE A 30 22.78 -16.86 10.50
N LEU A 31 21.87 -16.89 11.48
CA LEU A 31 22.10 -17.59 12.74
C LEU A 31 22.34 -19.10 12.49
N SER A 32 21.55 -19.72 11.62
CA SER A 32 21.70 -21.14 11.29
C SER A 32 23.02 -21.44 10.57
N VAL A 33 23.43 -20.56 9.63
CA VAL A 33 24.72 -20.73 8.92
C VAL A 33 25.91 -20.59 9.86
N VAL A 34 25.86 -19.59 10.76
CA VAL A 34 26.93 -19.39 11.77
C VAL A 34 27.00 -20.59 12.70
N LEU A 35 25.87 -21.04 13.24
CA LEU A 35 25.81 -22.19 14.14
C LEU A 35 26.30 -23.47 13.45
N ALA A 36 25.84 -23.72 12.23
CA ALA A 36 26.29 -24.88 11.46
C ALA A 36 27.80 -24.85 11.18
N GLY A 37 28.33 -23.67 10.81
CA GLY A 37 29.78 -23.50 10.58
C GLY A 37 30.60 -23.79 11.84
N VAL A 38 30.24 -23.21 12.97
CA VAL A 38 30.93 -23.43 14.26
C VAL A 38 30.83 -24.88 14.69
N THR A 39 29.63 -25.48 14.63
CA THR A 39 29.45 -26.90 14.99
C THR A 39 30.27 -27.80 14.10
N MET A 40 30.33 -27.56 12.80
CA MET A 40 31.07 -28.39 11.85
C MET A 40 32.59 -28.33 12.12
N VAL A 41 33.13 -27.14 12.42
CA VAL A 41 34.57 -26.99 12.73
C VAL A 41 34.92 -27.70 14.04
N LEU A 42 34.15 -27.45 15.11
CA LEU A 42 34.42 -28.08 16.41
C LEU A 42 34.24 -29.62 16.36
N SER A 43 33.19 -30.09 15.72
CA SER A 43 32.98 -31.56 15.59
C SER A 43 34.06 -32.23 14.81
N ARG A 44 34.55 -31.59 13.72
CA ARG A 44 35.64 -32.15 12.91
C ARG A 44 36.90 -32.32 13.74
N GLU A 45 37.32 -31.34 14.49
CA GLU A 45 38.51 -31.43 15.36
C GLU A 45 38.33 -32.52 16.41
N GLN A 46 37.25 -32.54 17.14
CA GLN A 46 36.96 -33.52 18.17
C GLN A 46 36.93 -34.96 17.64
N PHE A 47 36.31 -35.20 16.48
CA PHE A 47 36.24 -36.54 15.89
C PHE A 47 37.62 -37.05 15.42
N ILE A 48 38.45 -36.14 14.86
CA ILE A 48 39.80 -36.51 14.43
C ILE A 48 40.68 -36.82 15.66
N GLU A 49 40.68 -35.97 16.69
CA GLU A 49 41.43 -36.19 17.93
C GLU A 49 41.02 -37.50 18.63
N ALA A 50 39.72 -37.74 18.81
CA ALA A 50 39.20 -38.95 19.43
C ALA A 50 39.59 -40.21 18.62
N ARG A 51 39.61 -40.13 17.29
CA ARG A 51 40.05 -41.24 16.43
C ARG A 51 41.55 -41.52 16.57
N GLU A 52 42.38 -40.47 16.63
CA GLU A 52 43.81 -40.56 16.84
C GLU A 52 44.16 -41.15 18.20
N GLU A 53 43.55 -40.70 19.29
CA GLU A 53 43.77 -41.24 20.63
C GLU A 53 43.37 -42.70 20.72
N SER A 54 42.24 -43.09 20.16
CA SER A 54 41.75 -44.46 20.13
C SER A 54 42.70 -45.36 19.31
N ALA A 55 43.14 -44.85 18.16
CA ALA A 55 44.07 -45.60 17.29
C ALA A 55 45.43 -45.80 17.96
N ALA A 56 45.97 -44.75 18.60
CA ALA A 56 47.27 -44.84 19.30
C ALA A 56 47.18 -45.81 20.50
N ALA A 57 46.12 -45.77 21.30
CA ALA A 57 45.95 -46.70 22.43
C ALA A 57 45.86 -48.15 21.97
N ILE A 58 45.13 -48.45 20.90
CA ILE A 58 45.02 -49.78 20.35
C ILE A 58 46.36 -50.24 19.72
N ALA A 59 47.05 -49.33 19.00
CA ALA A 59 48.33 -49.62 18.43
C ALA A 59 49.37 -49.99 19.49
N VAL A 60 49.44 -49.27 20.58
CA VAL A 60 50.33 -49.58 21.72
C VAL A 60 49.97 -50.94 22.33
N ASN A 61 48.69 -51.23 22.57
CA ASN A 61 48.27 -52.50 23.12
C ASN A 61 48.62 -53.68 22.17
N ASN A 62 48.41 -53.51 20.87
CA ASN A 62 48.75 -54.48 19.85
C ASN A 62 50.27 -54.70 19.74
N ALA A 63 51.08 -53.65 19.79
CA ALA A 63 52.53 -53.72 19.81
C ALA A 63 53.07 -54.51 21.01
N VAL A 64 52.49 -54.25 22.21
CA VAL A 64 52.83 -54.99 23.43
C VAL A 64 52.46 -56.48 23.29
N ARG A 65 51.28 -56.80 22.77
CA ARG A 65 50.87 -58.20 22.54
C ARG A 65 51.74 -58.88 21.52
N LEU A 66 52.05 -58.24 20.41
CA LEU A 66 52.93 -58.78 19.37
C LEU A 66 54.33 -58.99 19.90
N ASN A 67 54.87 -58.04 20.70
CA ASN A 67 56.24 -58.22 21.32
C ASN A 67 56.26 -59.41 22.27
N ASN A 68 55.14 -59.73 22.96
CA ASN A 68 55.07 -60.89 23.87
C ASN A 68 54.87 -62.26 23.13
N GLN A 69 54.38 -62.23 21.89
CA GLN A 69 54.15 -63.40 21.06
C GLN A 69 55.36 -63.76 20.15
N LEU A 70 56.17 -62.76 19.81
CA LEU A 70 57.33 -62.92 19.00
C LEU A 70 58.36 -63.78 19.71
N THR A 71 58.98 -64.72 18.96
CA THR A 71 60.11 -65.56 19.39
C THR A 71 61.35 -65.17 18.62
N PRO A 72 62.58 -65.45 19.12
CA PRO A 72 63.79 -65.12 18.42
C PRO A 72 63.94 -65.76 17.02
N ASP A 73 63.27 -66.89 16.81
CA ASP A 73 63.28 -67.65 15.56
C ASP A 73 62.06 -67.31 14.65
N ALA A 74 61.21 -66.36 15.02
CA ALA A 74 60.05 -66.00 14.23
C ALA A 74 60.41 -65.48 12.84
N THR A 75 59.66 -65.92 11.84
CA THR A 75 59.78 -65.55 10.43
C THR A 75 58.59 -64.69 10.00
N VAL A 76 58.70 -64.05 8.83
CA VAL A 76 57.58 -63.25 8.28
C VAL A 76 56.35 -64.09 7.99
N GLU A 77 56.53 -65.43 7.75
CA GLU A 77 55.45 -66.39 7.48
C GLU A 77 54.63 -66.68 8.72
N ASP A 78 55.10 -66.43 9.93
CA ASP A 78 54.39 -66.62 11.21
C ASP A 78 53.54 -65.41 11.59
N LEU A 79 53.90 -64.26 11.05
CA LEU A 79 53.22 -62.94 11.40
C LEU A 79 51.73 -62.93 11.11
N PRO A 80 51.19 -63.48 10.00
CA PRO A 80 49.71 -63.37 9.76
C PRO A 80 48.90 -63.99 10.87
N SER A 81 49.33 -65.16 11.42
CA SER A 81 48.64 -65.84 12.51
C SER A 81 48.67 -65.04 13.82
N MET A 82 49.72 -64.28 14.06
CA MET A 82 49.87 -63.41 15.22
C MET A 82 48.98 -62.12 15.05
N LEU A 83 48.93 -61.55 13.83
CA LEU A 83 48.13 -60.40 13.52
C LEU A 83 46.63 -60.65 13.65
N ASP A 84 46.17 -61.85 13.30
CA ASP A 84 44.78 -62.27 13.44
C ASP A 84 44.28 -62.21 14.93
N SER A 85 45.25 -62.38 15.85
CA SER A 85 44.90 -62.24 17.29
C SER A 85 44.82 -60.82 17.86
N LEU A 86 45.22 -59.83 17.09
CA LEU A 86 45.30 -58.47 17.51
C LEU A 86 43.89 -57.79 17.44
N THR A 87 43.71 -56.76 18.25
CA THR A 87 42.50 -55.96 18.18
C THR A 87 42.53 -55.10 16.95
N SER A 88 41.60 -55.28 16.02
CA SER A 88 41.47 -54.43 14.84
C SER A 88 40.53 -53.26 15.11
N LEU A 89 40.89 -52.06 14.72
CA LEU A 89 40.02 -50.95 14.52
C LEU A 89 39.34 -51.08 13.15
N GLU A 90 38.10 -50.72 13.06
CA GLU A 90 37.40 -50.66 11.77
C GLU A 90 38.15 -49.74 10.79
N GLY A 91 38.52 -50.23 9.62
CA GLY A 91 39.34 -49.52 8.63
C GLY A 91 40.81 -49.38 9.01
N SER A 92 41.33 -50.17 9.96
CA SER A 92 42.78 -50.23 10.25
C SER A 92 43.44 -51.43 9.61
N GLN A 93 44.66 -51.25 9.12
CA GLN A 93 45.45 -52.27 8.56
C GLN A 93 46.83 -52.37 9.26
N PRO A 94 47.11 -53.45 9.94
CA PRO A 94 48.38 -53.65 10.61
C PRO A 94 49.46 -54.03 9.58
N LEU A 95 50.64 -53.46 9.75
CA LEU A 95 51.87 -53.75 8.97
C LEU A 95 52.99 -54.03 9.96
N VAL A 96 53.83 -55.01 9.67
CA VAL A 96 54.95 -55.37 10.54
C VAL A 96 56.23 -55.39 9.75
N ARG A 97 57.27 -54.76 10.27
CA ARG A 97 58.63 -54.93 9.85
C ARG A 97 59.33 -55.86 10.83
N LEU A 98 59.92 -56.94 10.33
CA LEU A 98 60.76 -57.83 11.11
C LEU A 98 62.17 -57.89 10.48
N ARG A 99 63.14 -57.28 11.14
CA ARG A 99 64.51 -57.12 10.58
C ARG A 99 64.45 -56.31 9.28
N ALA A 100 64.84 -56.88 8.12
CA ALA A 100 64.81 -56.25 6.80
C ALA A 100 63.50 -56.52 6.01
N ASP A 101 62.64 -57.42 6.47
CA ASP A 101 61.49 -57.93 5.78
C ASP A 101 60.24 -57.28 6.27
N TRP A 102 59.26 -57.07 5.37
CA TRP A 102 57.97 -56.38 5.66
C TRP A 102 56.81 -57.33 5.37
N LEU A 103 55.94 -57.47 6.31
CA LEU A 103 54.60 -57.98 6.06
C LEU A 103 53.70 -56.76 5.81
N LEU A 104 53.28 -56.57 4.56
CA LEU A 104 52.44 -55.51 4.10
C LEU A 104 51.04 -56.04 3.76
N ALA A 105 50.04 -55.31 3.99
CA ALA A 105 48.72 -55.59 3.44
C ALA A 105 48.73 -55.39 1.91
N PRO A 106 47.88 -56.12 1.15
CA PRO A 106 47.91 -56.11 -0.32
C PRO A 106 47.80 -54.76 -0.99
N GLU A 107 47.23 -53.83 -0.28
CA GLU A 107 46.94 -52.45 -0.77
C GLU A 107 48.09 -51.49 -0.54
N PHE A 108 49.15 -51.86 0.22
CA PHE A 108 50.22 -50.94 0.62
C PHE A 108 51.57 -51.40 0.13
N GLY A 109 52.32 -50.47 -0.42
CA GLY A 109 53.72 -50.64 -0.76
C GLY A 109 54.67 -50.11 0.32
N ARG A 110 55.89 -50.51 0.35
CA ARG A 110 56.93 -50.01 1.28
C ARG A 110 57.15 -48.52 1.20
N GLY A 111 56.87 -47.92 0.04
CA GLY A 111 56.98 -46.48 -0.18
C GLY A 111 55.80 -45.66 0.33
N ASP A 112 54.73 -46.32 0.73
CA ASP A 112 53.51 -45.63 1.22
C ASP A 112 53.63 -45.20 2.70
N ILE A 113 54.56 -45.78 3.43
CA ILE A 113 54.87 -45.40 4.81
C ILE A 113 55.80 -44.19 4.80
N PRO A 114 55.47 -43.08 5.42
CA PRO A 114 56.30 -41.89 5.42
C PRO A 114 57.68 -42.14 5.99
N GLY A 115 58.75 -41.83 5.21
CA GLY A 115 60.11 -42.03 5.62
C GLY A 115 60.50 -41.33 6.93
N VAL A 116 59.91 -40.28 7.26
CA VAL A 116 60.06 -39.56 8.56
C VAL A 116 59.61 -40.46 9.71
N LEU A 117 58.48 -41.16 9.57
CA LEU A 117 57.98 -42.07 10.59
C LEU A 117 58.88 -43.34 10.72
N THR A 118 59.30 -43.90 9.61
CA THR A 118 60.18 -45.04 9.67
C THR A 118 61.53 -44.69 10.34
N ALA A 119 62.14 -43.56 10.04
CA ALA A 119 63.33 -43.08 10.70
C ALA A 119 63.15 -42.87 12.23
N LEU A 120 62.00 -42.30 12.67
CA LEU A 120 61.67 -42.12 14.08
C LEU A 120 61.56 -43.47 14.82
N VAL A 121 60.90 -44.41 14.18
CA VAL A 121 60.73 -45.76 14.74
C VAL A 121 62.08 -46.58 14.75
N ASP A 122 62.97 -46.39 13.75
CA ASP A 122 64.29 -46.95 13.73
C ASP A 122 65.18 -46.39 14.86
N ASP A 123 64.99 -45.15 15.27
CA ASP A 123 65.61 -44.54 16.44
C ASP A 123 65.00 -45.02 17.80
N GLY A 124 64.08 -45.99 17.74
CA GLY A 124 63.43 -46.55 18.92
C GLY A 124 62.34 -45.69 19.56
N GLN A 125 61.82 -44.67 18.85
CA GLN A 125 60.75 -43.81 19.31
C GLN A 125 59.44 -44.13 18.63
N PRO A 126 58.34 -44.26 19.36
CA PRO A 126 56.99 -44.34 18.76
C PRO A 126 56.61 -43.01 18.13
N GLY A 127 55.87 -43.03 17.02
CA GLY A 127 55.42 -41.88 16.33
C GLY A 127 54.08 -42.07 15.63
N GLN A 128 53.43 -40.96 15.34
CA GLN A 128 52.24 -40.94 14.51
C GLN A 128 52.30 -39.76 13.53
N ILE A 129 51.79 -39.96 12.33
CA ILE A 129 51.78 -38.94 11.30
C ILE A 129 50.49 -39.06 10.44
N ARG A 130 49.88 -37.94 10.11
CA ARG A 130 48.84 -37.89 9.09
C ARG A 130 49.52 -37.79 7.72
N ALA A 131 49.22 -38.73 6.85
CA ALA A 131 49.80 -38.79 5.50
C ALA A 131 48.72 -39.15 4.48
N ILE A 132 48.98 -38.83 3.22
CA ILE A 132 48.20 -39.36 2.11
C ILE A 132 48.85 -40.69 1.71
N VAL A 133 48.17 -41.79 2.04
CA VAL A 133 48.63 -43.16 1.73
C VAL A 133 47.63 -43.75 0.76
N ALA A 134 48.12 -44.33 -0.34
CA ALA A 134 47.27 -44.85 -1.41
C ALA A 134 46.21 -43.87 -1.93
N GLY A 135 46.51 -42.55 -1.92
CA GLY A 135 45.62 -41.48 -2.39
C GLY A 135 44.54 -41.07 -1.41
N ARG A 136 44.53 -41.58 -0.17
CA ARG A 136 43.57 -41.26 0.89
C ARG A 136 44.24 -40.65 2.11
N PRO A 137 43.59 -39.72 2.81
CA PRO A 137 44.10 -39.19 4.07
C PRO A 137 44.00 -40.27 5.15
N GLN A 138 45.14 -40.71 5.68
CA GLN A 138 45.24 -41.77 6.67
C GLN A 138 46.14 -41.35 7.82
N LEU A 139 45.90 -41.95 8.97
CA LEU A 139 46.78 -41.85 10.14
C LEU A 139 47.68 -43.07 10.16
N VAL A 140 49.00 -42.86 10.12
CA VAL A 140 50.00 -43.92 10.24
C VAL A 140 50.66 -43.81 11.62
N ILE A 141 50.60 -44.91 12.39
CA ILE A 141 51.22 -45.02 13.71
C ILE A 141 52.32 -46.08 13.63
N GLY A 142 53.53 -45.80 14.10
CA GLY A 142 54.64 -46.69 14.14
C GLY A 142 55.16 -46.85 15.58
N ILE A 143 55.36 -48.11 16.00
CA ILE A 143 55.85 -48.47 17.34
C ILE A 143 56.96 -49.40 17.24
N PRO A 144 58.15 -49.08 17.77
CA PRO A 144 59.32 -49.99 17.74
C PRO A 144 59.13 -51.19 18.66
N LEU A 145 59.66 -52.36 18.24
CA LEU A 145 59.70 -53.55 19.04
C LEU A 145 61.16 -53.94 19.22
N PRO A 146 61.91 -53.27 20.08
CA PRO A 146 63.39 -53.31 20.15
C PRO A 146 63.93 -54.66 20.53
N SER A 147 63.14 -55.56 21.18
CA SER A 147 63.56 -56.87 21.58
C SER A 147 63.86 -57.81 20.38
N PHE A 148 63.29 -57.52 19.21
CA PHE A 148 63.37 -58.42 18.04
C PHE A 148 63.82 -57.74 16.75
N ASP A 149 64.39 -56.50 16.80
CA ASP A 149 64.61 -55.64 15.64
C ASP A 149 63.37 -55.59 14.72
N ALA A 150 62.25 -55.32 15.32
CA ALA A 150 60.98 -55.31 14.67
C ALA A 150 60.21 -53.97 14.95
N ALA A 151 59.30 -53.67 14.08
CA ALA A 151 58.42 -52.51 14.25
C ALA A 151 57.00 -52.84 13.81
N TYR A 152 56.03 -52.39 14.64
CA TYR A 152 54.61 -52.50 14.35
C TYR A 152 54.14 -51.18 13.79
N TYR A 153 53.52 -51.24 12.65
CA TYR A 153 52.82 -50.07 12.07
C TYR A 153 51.34 -50.38 11.91
N VAL A 154 50.51 -49.34 12.05
CA VAL A 154 49.08 -49.42 11.70
C VAL A 154 48.72 -48.27 10.87
N VAL A 155 47.99 -48.47 9.80
CA VAL A 155 47.41 -47.47 8.96
C VAL A 155 45.93 -47.46 9.23
N VAL A 156 45.41 -46.29 9.64
CA VAL A 156 44.00 -46.09 10.03
C VAL A 156 43.33 -45.13 9.06
N ASP A 157 42.27 -45.58 8.46
CA ASP A 157 41.45 -44.76 7.57
C ASP A 157 40.70 -43.72 8.33
N LEU A 158 40.73 -42.47 7.84
CA LEU A 158 39.99 -41.32 8.36
C LEU A 158 38.69 -41.07 7.59
N ASP A 159 38.39 -41.86 6.53
CA ASP A 159 37.19 -41.67 5.72
C ASP A 159 35.88 -41.90 6.52
N GLY A 160 35.89 -42.78 7.52
CA GLY A 160 34.75 -42.97 8.41
C GLY A 160 34.34 -41.70 9.21
N VAL A 161 35.30 -40.80 9.44
CA VAL A 161 35.02 -39.48 10.02
C VAL A 161 34.26 -38.59 9.00
N ALA A 162 34.61 -38.70 7.72
CA ALA A 162 33.96 -37.92 6.66
C ALA A 162 32.48 -38.31 6.50
N ASP A 163 32.11 -39.56 6.62
CA ASP A 163 30.71 -40.04 6.55
C ASP A 163 29.91 -39.56 7.73
N THR A 164 30.48 -39.57 8.94
CA THR A 164 29.84 -39.04 10.13
C THR A 164 29.61 -37.53 10.00
N LEU A 165 30.62 -36.78 9.53
CA LEU A 165 30.51 -35.34 9.25
C LEU A 165 29.48 -35.04 8.14
N GLY A 166 29.40 -35.94 7.13
CA GLY A 166 28.36 -35.88 6.09
C GLY A 166 26.93 -35.92 6.65
N SER A 167 26.72 -36.87 7.56
CA SER A 167 25.42 -37.00 8.25
C SER A 167 25.09 -35.77 9.13
N ILE A 168 26.05 -35.26 9.89
CA ILE A 168 25.90 -34.01 10.67
C ILE A 168 25.59 -32.83 9.76
N ARG A 169 26.22 -32.71 8.60
CA ARG A 169 25.96 -31.65 7.63
C ARG A 169 24.51 -31.66 7.16
N ILE A 170 23.96 -32.85 6.84
CA ILE A 170 22.56 -32.96 6.41
C ILE A 170 21.61 -32.56 7.53
N ILE A 171 21.86 -32.97 8.77
CA ILE A 171 21.07 -32.60 9.92
C ILE A 171 21.10 -31.08 10.14
N LEU A 172 22.28 -30.46 10.09
CA LEU A 172 22.43 -29.03 10.27
C LEU A 172 21.74 -28.22 9.15
N LEU A 173 21.85 -28.69 7.89
CA LEU A 173 21.17 -28.05 6.77
C LEU A 173 19.63 -28.16 6.91
N SER A 174 19.10 -29.30 7.31
CA SER A 174 17.67 -29.49 7.51
C SER A 174 17.16 -28.66 8.69
N ALA A 175 17.89 -28.61 9.79
CA ALA A 175 17.58 -27.76 10.95
C ALA A 175 17.63 -26.27 10.57
N GLY A 176 18.63 -25.84 9.79
CA GLY A 176 18.75 -24.48 9.28
C GLY A 176 17.59 -24.08 8.38
N ALA A 177 17.19 -24.98 7.47
CA ALA A 177 16.02 -24.74 6.62
C ALA A 177 14.73 -24.62 7.45
N ALA A 178 14.54 -25.49 8.43
CA ALA A 178 13.40 -25.45 9.33
C ALA A 178 13.35 -24.14 10.16
N THR A 179 14.50 -23.72 10.71
CA THR A 179 14.63 -22.47 11.48
C THR A 179 14.34 -21.24 10.62
N THR A 180 14.83 -21.22 9.39
CA THR A 180 14.58 -20.14 8.42
C THR A 180 13.09 -20.05 8.07
N LEU A 181 12.44 -21.18 7.81
CA LEU A 181 11.01 -21.26 7.53
C LEU A 181 10.18 -20.80 8.73
N LEU A 182 10.52 -21.25 9.93
CA LEU A 182 9.88 -20.83 11.17
C LEU A 182 10.02 -19.33 11.39
N GLY A 183 11.20 -18.76 11.17
CA GLY A 183 11.44 -17.33 11.22
C GLY A 183 10.56 -16.55 10.23
N ALA A 184 10.42 -17.04 8.99
CA ALA A 184 9.53 -16.43 8.00
C ALA A 184 8.06 -16.48 8.43
N VAL A 185 7.59 -17.58 8.99
CA VAL A 185 6.21 -17.75 9.50
C VAL A 185 5.95 -16.82 10.69
N ILE A 186 6.87 -16.79 11.66
CA ILE A 186 6.76 -15.90 12.83
C ILE A 186 6.74 -14.43 12.38
N GLY A 187 7.64 -14.04 11.48
CA GLY A 187 7.70 -12.67 10.93
C GLY A 187 6.41 -12.30 10.18
N TRP A 188 5.84 -13.22 9.41
CA TRP A 188 4.56 -13.05 8.73
C TRP A 188 3.40 -12.87 9.72
N TRP A 189 3.32 -13.73 10.74
CA TRP A 189 2.27 -13.68 11.77
C TRP A 189 2.38 -12.40 12.61
N ALA A 190 3.56 -12.07 13.11
CA ALA A 190 3.82 -10.88 13.89
C ALA A 190 3.48 -9.60 13.10
N SER A 191 3.97 -9.51 11.84
CA SER A 191 3.66 -8.38 10.96
C SER A 191 2.15 -8.24 10.71
N ARG A 192 1.43 -9.35 10.51
CA ARG A 192 -0.02 -9.31 10.30
C ARG A 192 -0.76 -8.82 11.54
N ARG A 193 -0.33 -9.22 12.72
CA ARG A 193 -0.96 -8.82 13.99
C ARG A 193 -0.70 -7.36 14.31
N THR A 194 0.54 -6.89 14.16
CA THR A 194 0.96 -5.52 14.50
C THR A 194 0.47 -4.47 13.51
N LEU A 195 0.40 -4.79 12.20
CA LEU A 195 0.00 -3.82 11.18
C LEU A 195 -1.53 -3.75 10.92
N ARG A 196 -2.32 -4.69 11.45
CA ARG A 196 -3.77 -4.69 11.26
C ARG A 196 -4.47 -3.46 11.85
N PRO A 197 -4.13 -2.98 13.07
CA PRO A 197 -4.71 -1.76 13.64
C PRO A 197 -4.41 -0.50 12.81
N LEU A 198 -3.19 -0.36 12.28
CA LEU A 198 -2.83 0.79 11.44
C LEU A 198 -3.66 0.88 10.15
N ARG A 199 -4.06 -0.25 9.58
CA ARG A 199 -4.98 -0.27 8.43
C ARG A 199 -6.35 0.27 8.82
N ARG A 200 -6.90 -0.10 9.99
CA ARG A 200 -8.18 0.42 10.49
C ARG A 200 -8.14 1.94 10.68
N VAL A 201 -7.04 2.48 11.22
CA VAL A 201 -6.85 3.94 11.32
C VAL A 201 -6.86 4.60 9.94
N SER A 202 -6.17 4.02 8.97
CA SER A 202 -6.16 4.54 7.59
C SER A 202 -7.53 4.47 6.91
N GLU A 203 -8.29 3.42 7.15
CA GLU A 203 -9.66 3.24 6.63
C GLU A 203 -10.62 4.23 7.30
N ALA A 204 -10.53 4.41 8.62
CA ALA A 204 -11.31 5.39 9.37
C ALA A 204 -10.99 6.83 8.92
N ALA A 205 -9.71 7.16 8.72
CA ALA A 205 -9.30 8.48 8.23
C ALA A 205 -9.85 8.77 6.83
N ARG A 206 -9.87 7.78 5.93
CA ARG A 206 -10.50 7.94 4.61
C ARG A 206 -12.02 8.10 4.71
N ALA A 207 -12.67 7.39 5.63
CA ALA A 207 -14.10 7.52 5.86
C ALA A 207 -14.46 8.94 6.32
N ILE A 208 -13.65 9.51 7.24
CA ILE A 208 -13.84 10.90 7.72
C ILE A 208 -13.56 11.90 6.61
N ALA A 209 -12.50 11.71 5.81
CA ALA A 209 -12.22 12.56 4.64
C ALA A 209 -13.35 12.49 3.59
N GLY A 210 -14.07 11.36 3.51
CA GLY A 210 -15.27 11.20 2.69
C GLY A 210 -16.56 11.72 3.33
N GLY A 211 -16.48 12.42 4.48
CA GLY A 211 -17.63 13.06 5.15
C GLY A 211 -18.33 12.19 6.21
N ARG A 212 -17.88 10.94 6.47
CA ARG A 212 -18.46 10.08 7.52
C ARG A 212 -17.83 10.39 8.88
N LEU A 213 -18.27 11.45 9.50
CA LEU A 213 -17.74 11.94 10.78
C LEU A 213 -18.16 11.10 11.99
N ASP A 214 -19.11 10.19 11.84
CA ASP A 214 -19.54 9.23 12.85
C ASP A 214 -18.58 8.07 13.08
N THR A 215 -17.56 7.95 12.23
CA THR A 215 -16.56 6.87 12.29
C THR A 215 -15.69 7.02 13.53
N ARG A 216 -15.62 5.96 14.36
CA ARG A 216 -14.77 5.89 15.55
C ARG A 216 -13.89 4.65 15.52
N LEU A 217 -12.74 4.74 16.14
CA LEU A 217 -11.88 3.60 16.41
C LEU A 217 -12.27 2.98 17.75
N GLU A 218 -12.40 1.65 17.74
CA GLU A 218 -12.64 0.88 18.96
C GLU A 218 -11.41 0.86 19.85
N ARG A 219 -11.62 0.81 21.16
CA ARG A 219 -10.57 0.61 22.14
C ARG A 219 -9.78 -0.66 21.86
N GLN A 220 -8.48 -0.58 22.10
CA GLN A 220 -7.55 -1.69 21.87
C GLN A 220 -7.02 -2.19 23.22
N ALA A 221 -6.71 -3.50 23.30
CA ALA A 221 -6.10 -4.08 24.49
C ALA A 221 -4.63 -3.66 24.68
N ASP A 222 -3.98 -3.17 23.64
CA ASP A 222 -2.61 -2.68 23.65
C ASP A 222 -2.63 -1.19 24.03
N PRO A 223 -1.91 -0.76 25.10
CA PRO A 223 -1.95 0.61 25.59
C PRO A 223 -1.50 1.65 24.56
N ASP A 224 -0.52 1.34 23.71
CA ASP A 224 -0.02 2.26 22.70
C ASP A 224 -1.04 2.45 21.59
N LEU A 225 -1.75 1.40 21.23
CA LEU A 225 -2.82 1.42 20.24
C LEU A 225 -4.10 2.07 20.80
N ASP A 226 -4.37 1.92 22.09
CA ASP A 226 -5.51 2.58 22.76
C ASP A 226 -5.28 4.10 22.82
N ASN A 227 -4.07 4.55 23.15
CA ASN A 227 -3.69 5.97 23.10
C ASN A 227 -3.84 6.57 21.69
N LEU A 228 -3.50 5.79 20.65
CA LEU A 228 -3.69 6.19 19.26
C LEU A 228 -5.17 6.31 18.92
N ALA A 229 -6.00 5.35 19.35
CA ALA A 229 -7.44 5.37 19.15
C ALA A 229 -8.10 6.55 19.87
N ASP A 230 -7.72 6.82 21.11
CA ASP A 230 -8.23 7.96 21.90
C ASP A 230 -7.83 9.29 21.26
N SER A 231 -6.57 9.45 20.82
CA SER A 231 -6.09 10.65 20.13
C SER A 231 -6.83 10.88 18.81
N PHE A 232 -7.05 9.83 18.04
CA PHE A 232 -7.81 9.88 16.80
C PHE A 232 -9.27 10.27 17.05
N ASN A 233 -9.94 9.64 18.00
CA ASN A 233 -11.33 9.92 18.35
C ASN A 233 -11.49 11.35 18.90
N GLY A 234 -10.54 11.83 19.70
CA GLY A 234 -10.52 13.22 20.19
C GLY A 234 -10.36 14.24 19.06
N MET A 235 -9.52 13.94 18.06
CA MET A 235 -9.41 14.79 16.86
C MET A 235 -10.73 14.84 16.07
N VAL A 236 -11.41 13.71 15.91
CA VAL A 236 -12.70 13.64 15.23
C VAL A 236 -13.77 14.44 15.97
N GLU A 237 -13.85 14.32 17.30
CA GLU A 237 -14.78 15.06 18.14
C GLU A 237 -14.54 16.58 18.06
N ALA A 238 -13.27 17.00 18.08
CA ALA A 238 -12.91 18.41 17.89
C ALA A 238 -13.33 18.93 16.51
N LEU A 239 -13.14 18.12 15.45
CA LEU A 239 -13.57 18.44 14.10
C LEU A 239 -15.09 18.57 14.00
N GLU A 240 -15.86 17.60 14.53
CA GLU A 240 -17.32 17.68 14.58
C GLU A 240 -17.82 18.91 15.33
N THR A 241 -17.20 19.21 16.47
CA THR A 241 -17.55 20.36 17.28
C THR A 241 -17.32 21.66 16.51
N ARG A 242 -16.20 21.74 15.78
CA ARG A 242 -15.89 22.89 14.92
C ARG A 242 -16.92 23.04 13.81
N ILE A 243 -17.22 21.97 13.07
CA ILE A 243 -18.20 21.97 12.00
C ILE A 243 -19.58 22.41 12.52
N ARG A 244 -20.04 21.87 13.66
CA ARG A 244 -21.31 22.25 14.27
C ARG A 244 -21.35 23.73 14.72
N ARG A 245 -20.20 24.24 15.20
CA ARG A 245 -20.06 25.65 15.59
C ARG A 245 -20.17 26.56 14.35
N ASP A 246 -19.45 26.22 13.29
CA ASP A 246 -19.42 26.99 12.05
C ASP A 246 -20.80 26.97 11.39
N ALA A 247 -21.53 25.85 11.41
CA ALA A 247 -22.92 25.74 10.97
C ALA A 247 -23.88 26.64 11.75
N ARG A 248 -23.75 26.63 13.08
CA ARG A 248 -24.57 27.45 13.95
C ARG A 248 -24.32 28.94 13.72
N PHE A 249 -23.03 29.33 13.64
CA PHE A 249 -22.63 30.68 13.34
C PHE A 249 -23.20 31.16 12.00
N ALA A 250 -23.09 30.35 10.94
CA ALA A 250 -23.67 30.68 9.64
C ALA A 250 -25.20 30.89 9.70
N SER A 251 -25.89 30.05 10.50
CA SER A 251 -27.35 30.20 10.70
C SER A 251 -27.71 31.48 11.45
N GLU A 252 -27.01 31.79 12.54
CA GLU A 252 -27.23 33.01 13.35
C GLU A 252 -26.99 34.28 12.52
N VAL A 253 -25.85 34.35 11.81
CA VAL A 253 -25.52 35.46 10.92
C VAL A 253 -26.59 35.62 9.83
N SER A 254 -27.11 34.50 9.28
CA SER A 254 -28.19 34.54 8.29
C SER A 254 -29.43 35.24 8.81
N HIS A 255 -29.82 34.93 10.04
CA HIS A 255 -31.01 35.56 10.67
C HIS A 255 -30.79 37.05 10.98
N GLU A 256 -29.60 37.37 11.51
CA GLU A 256 -29.25 38.76 11.89
C GLU A 256 -29.07 39.67 10.67
N LEU A 257 -28.62 39.16 9.52
CA LEU A 257 -28.52 39.96 8.30
C LEU A 257 -29.85 40.08 7.54
N ARG A 258 -30.73 39.10 7.61
CA ARG A 258 -32.02 39.13 6.90
C ARG A 258 -32.92 40.29 7.39
N SER A 259 -32.94 40.55 8.69
CA SER A 259 -33.78 41.60 9.29
C SER A 259 -33.44 43.01 8.78
N PRO A 260 -32.16 43.49 8.87
CA PRO A 260 -31.81 44.82 8.35
C PRO A 260 -31.98 44.92 6.83
N LEU A 261 -31.69 43.84 6.08
CA LEU A 261 -31.90 43.81 4.63
C LEU A 261 -33.39 43.96 4.29
N MET A 262 -34.27 43.26 4.99
CA MET A 262 -35.71 43.39 4.79
C MET A 262 -36.20 44.81 5.08
N THR A 263 -35.68 45.45 6.13
CA THR A 263 -35.99 46.84 6.46
C THR A 263 -35.56 47.81 5.35
N LEU A 264 -34.31 47.62 4.85
CA LEU A 264 -33.79 48.45 3.75
C LEU A 264 -34.61 48.24 2.47
N THR A 265 -34.92 47.00 2.10
CA THR A 265 -35.71 46.66 0.92
C THR A 265 -37.13 47.28 1.02
N THR A 266 -37.79 47.19 2.20
CA THR A 266 -39.08 47.78 2.44
C THR A 266 -39.02 49.31 2.31
N THR A 267 -37.98 49.94 2.88
CA THR A 267 -37.77 51.37 2.81
C THR A 267 -37.60 51.85 1.37
N VAL A 268 -36.78 51.18 0.59
CA VAL A 268 -36.59 51.49 -0.83
C VAL A 268 -37.88 51.28 -1.61
N GLY A 269 -38.66 50.20 -1.33
CA GLY A 269 -39.96 49.97 -1.97
C GLY A 269 -40.97 51.09 -1.67
N VAL A 270 -40.97 51.69 -0.45
CA VAL A 270 -41.78 52.88 -0.13
C VAL A 270 -41.37 54.09 -0.94
N LEU A 271 -40.04 54.27 -1.17
CA LEU A 271 -39.54 55.36 -2.01
C LEU A 271 -39.90 55.13 -3.48
N GLU A 272 -39.80 53.91 -3.97
CA GLU A 272 -40.22 53.53 -5.33
C GLU A 272 -41.70 53.79 -5.59
N ALA A 273 -42.56 53.49 -4.63
CA ALA A 273 -44.01 53.77 -4.72
C ALA A 273 -44.29 55.23 -4.88
N ARG A 274 -43.39 56.16 -4.51
CA ARG A 274 -43.49 57.62 -4.67
C ARG A 274 -42.57 58.16 -5.75
N ARG A 275 -42.06 57.33 -6.64
CA ARG A 275 -41.05 57.66 -7.67
C ARG A 275 -41.48 58.93 -8.49
N ASP A 276 -42.70 59.05 -8.83
CA ASP A 276 -43.20 60.15 -9.64
C ASP A 276 -43.09 61.53 -8.96
N GLN A 277 -42.90 61.54 -7.65
CA GLN A 277 -42.72 62.77 -6.87
C GLN A 277 -41.27 63.27 -6.84
N PHE A 278 -40.33 62.49 -7.34
CA PHE A 278 -38.90 62.79 -7.32
C PHE A 278 -38.41 63.50 -8.59
N SER A 279 -37.35 64.30 -8.45
CA SER A 279 -36.61 64.84 -9.58
C SER A 279 -35.96 63.76 -10.37
N GLU A 280 -35.62 64.03 -11.64
CA GLU A 280 -34.99 63.03 -12.52
C GLU A 280 -33.67 62.49 -11.92
N ARG A 281 -32.84 63.34 -11.31
CA ARG A 281 -31.63 62.92 -10.59
C ARG A 281 -31.93 62.02 -9.40
N SER A 282 -32.98 62.31 -8.66
CA SER A 282 -33.42 61.52 -7.50
C SER A 282 -33.97 60.14 -7.95
N ARG A 283 -34.64 60.07 -9.09
CA ARG A 283 -35.13 58.81 -9.67
C ARG A 283 -33.97 57.93 -10.08
N THR A 284 -32.98 58.51 -10.78
CA THR A 284 -31.75 57.75 -11.18
C THR A 284 -31.01 57.25 -9.95
N ALA A 285 -30.87 58.04 -8.89
CA ALA A 285 -30.24 57.61 -7.65
C ALA A 285 -31.03 56.50 -6.94
N LEU A 286 -32.37 56.56 -6.94
CA LEU A 286 -33.24 55.52 -6.39
C LEU A 286 -33.14 54.21 -7.17
N ASP A 287 -33.08 54.26 -8.51
CA ASP A 287 -32.90 53.10 -9.38
C ASP A 287 -31.57 52.40 -9.10
N LEU A 288 -30.49 53.19 -8.97
CA LEU A 288 -29.16 52.63 -8.61
C LEU A 288 -29.19 52.00 -7.22
N LEU A 289 -29.76 52.67 -6.23
CA LEU A 289 -29.87 52.15 -4.87
C LEU A 289 -30.68 50.83 -4.81
N SER A 290 -31.81 50.79 -5.53
CA SER A 290 -32.65 49.59 -5.63
C SER A 290 -31.88 48.40 -6.23
N GLN A 291 -31.14 48.66 -7.32
CA GLN A 291 -30.31 47.66 -7.99
C GLN A 291 -29.18 47.17 -7.08
N ASP A 292 -28.45 48.05 -6.42
CA ASP A 292 -27.36 47.72 -5.54
C ASP A 292 -27.83 46.94 -4.31
N LEU A 293 -28.98 47.34 -3.74
CA LEU A 293 -29.59 46.64 -2.60
C LEU A 293 -30.03 45.22 -2.99
N ALA A 294 -30.70 45.07 -4.12
CA ALA A 294 -31.09 43.75 -4.62
C ALA A 294 -29.90 42.86 -4.91
N ARG A 295 -28.80 43.43 -5.41
CA ARG A 295 -27.54 42.72 -5.64
C ARG A 295 -26.88 42.29 -4.33
N PHE A 296 -26.81 43.21 -3.35
CA PHE A 296 -26.24 42.94 -2.03
C PHE A 296 -27.03 41.87 -1.27
N SER A 297 -28.37 41.95 -1.29
CA SER A 297 -29.24 40.92 -0.69
C SER A 297 -28.97 39.53 -1.26
N ARG A 298 -28.90 39.38 -2.59
CA ARG A 298 -28.58 38.12 -3.23
C ARG A 298 -27.19 37.63 -2.85
N MET A 299 -26.19 38.51 -2.82
CA MET A 299 -24.80 38.12 -2.45
C MET A 299 -24.74 37.60 -1.02
N VAL A 300 -25.46 38.25 -0.08
CA VAL A 300 -25.52 37.80 1.33
C VAL A 300 -26.23 36.44 1.42
N GLU A 301 -27.37 36.27 0.74
CA GLU A 301 -28.07 34.99 0.71
C GLU A 301 -27.19 33.83 0.14
N ASP A 302 -26.51 34.08 -0.97
CA ASP A 302 -25.61 33.13 -1.59
C ASP A 302 -24.44 32.74 -0.66
N LEU A 303 -23.81 33.73 0.01
CA LEU A 303 -22.70 33.49 0.94
C LEU A 303 -23.15 32.67 2.15
N LEU A 304 -24.33 32.95 2.68
CA LEU A 304 -24.90 32.24 3.83
C LEU A 304 -25.26 30.81 3.46
N GLU A 305 -25.77 30.61 2.26
CA GLU A 305 -26.06 29.25 1.77
C GLU A 305 -24.77 28.44 1.59
N ILE A 306 -23.73 29.02 0.98
CA ILE A 306 -22.41 28.39 0.86
C ILE A 306 -21.86 28.02 2.24
N SER A 307 -21.98 28.93 3.22
CA SER A 307 -21.53 28.65 4.58
C SER A 307 -22.29 27.49 5.25
N ARG A 308 -23.58 27.29 4.93
CA ARG A 308 -24.35 26.12 5.37
C ARG A 308 -23.88 24.83 4.69
N PHE A 309 -23.49 24.87 3.41
CA PHE A 309 -22.90 23.74 2.71
C PHE A 309 -21.58 23.32 3.36
N ASP A 310 -20.69 24.30 3.58
CA ASP A 310 -19.37 24.03 4.19
C ASP A 310 -19.49 23.43 5.59
N ALA A 311 -20.54 23.82 6.31
CA ALA A 311 -20.85 23.30 7.63
C ALA A 311 -21.57 21.92 7.62
N GLY A 312 -21.83 21.34 6.42
CA GLY A 312 -22.57 20.09 6.29
C GLY A 312 -24.01 20.15 6.81
N ALA A 313 -24.56 21.37 6.99
CA ALA A 313 -25.87 21.60 7.52
C ALA A 313 -26.98 21.71 6.43
N ALA A 314 -26.58 21.57 5.16
CA ALA A 314 -27.51 21.59 4.05
C ALA A 314 -28.25 20.24 3.97
N SER A 315 -29.58 20.26 4.15
CA SER A 315 -30.46 19.10 3.96
C SER A 315 -31.35 19.30 2.75
N LEU A 316 -31.81 18.21 2.14
CA LEU A 316 -32.79 18.22 1.08
C LEU A 316 -34.21 17.96 1.64
N GLU A 317 -35.18 18.72 1.19
CA GLU A 317 -36.60 18.41 1.35
C GLU A 317 -37.09 17.80 0.04
N LEU A 318 -36.88 16.49 -0.12
CA LEU A 318 -37.21 15.77 -1.35
C LEU A 318 -38.76 15.74 -1.54
N THR A 319 -39.17 16.07 -2.75
CA THR A 319 -40.55 15.94 -3.24
C THR A 319 -40.50 15.38 -4.66
N GLU A 320 -41.53 14.65 -5.04
CA GLU A 320 -41.69 14.17 -6.41
C GLU A 320 -41.99 15.34 -7.36
N ILE A 321 -41.15 15.48 -8.39
CA ILE A 321 -41.20 16.59 -9.36
C ILE A 321 -41.31 16.05 -10.78
N ASN A 322 -42.29 16.50 -11.54
CA ASN A 322 -42.33 16.27 -12.98
C ASN A 322 -41.37 17.23 -13.67
N VAL A 323 -40.34 16.69 -14.33
CA VAL A 323 -39.22 17.45 -14.90
C VAL A 323 -39.68 18.43 -15.98
N SER A 324 -40.53 18.01 -16.92
CA SER A 324 -41.03 18.88 -18.01
C SER A 324 -41.84 20.06 -17.43
N ASN A 325 -42.79 19.79 -16.53
CA ASN A 325 -43.54 20.82 -15.87
C ASN A 325 -42.69 21.82 -15.07
N PHE A 326 -41.67 21.30 -14.41
CA PHE A 326 -40.75 22.11 -13.62
C PHE A 326 -39.89 23.03 -14.51
N VAL A 327 -39.33 22.53 -15.62
CA VAL A 327 -38.55 23.33 -16.58
C VAL A 327 -39.40 24.43 -17.17
N HIS A 328 -40.60 24.12 -17.65
CA HIS A 328 -41.54 25.15 -18.17
C HIS A 328 -41.93 26.19 -17.12
N ALA A 329 -42.14 25.79 -15.86
CA ALA A 329 -42.40 26.71 -14.78
C ALA A 329 -41.22 27.64 -14.48
N SER A 330 -39.99 27.11 -14.55
CA SER A 330 -38.76 27.88 -14.37
C SER A 330 -38.53 28.91 -15.47
N LEU A 331 -38.80 28.56 -16.73
CA LEU A 331 -38.75 29.46 -17.87
C LEU A 331 -39.80 30.61 -17.75
N ARG A 332 -41.03 30.28 -17.38
CA ARG A 332 -42.05 31.31 -17.12
C ARG A 332 -41.66 32.28 -15.99
N ALA A 333 -41.08 31.74 -14.91
CA ALA A 333 -40.60 32.55 -13.79
C ALA A 333 -39.45 33.51 -14.18
N ALA A 334 -38.66 33.12 -15.18
CA ALA A 334 -37.59 33.93 -15.76
C ALA A 334 -38.04 34.84 -16.91
N HIS A 335 -39.34 34.87 -17.28
CA HIS A 335 -39.88 35.53 -18.47
C HIS A 335 -39.25 35.09 -19.80
N LEU A 336 -38.88 33.80 -19.90
CA LEU A 336 -38.24 33.17 -21.06
C LEU A 336 -39.15 32.10 -21.69
N ASP A 337 -40.47 32.24 -21.57
CA ASP A 337 -41.47 31.31 -22.10
C ASP A 337 -41.55 31.22 -23.64
N HIS A 338 -40.87 32.15 -24.31
CA HIS A 338 -40.73 32.17 -25.77
C HIS A 338 -39.56 31.30 -26.30
N VAL A 339 -38.77 30.70 -25.42
CA VAL A 339 -37.61 29.87 -25.83
C VAL A 339 -38.05 28.45 -26.09
N ASP A 340 -37.51 27.86 -27.16
CA ASP A 340 -37.80 26.51 -27.55
C ASP A 340 -37.30 25.49 -26.51
N VAL A 341 -38.17 24.52 -26.18
CA VAL A 341 -37.88 23.43 -25.28
C VAL A 341 -37.99 22.13 -26.08
N THR A 342 -36.82 21.43 -26.21
CA THR A 342 -36.80 20.13 -26.82
C THR A 342 -37.06 19.06 -25.74
N ASP A 343 -38.25 18.46 -25.77
CA ASP A 343 -38.61 17.39 -24.83
C ASP A 343 -38.29 16.03 -25.45
N GLY A 344 -37.18 15.44 -25.03
CA GLY A 344 -36.68 14.11 -25.43
C GLY A 344 -37.35 12.93 -24.71
N PHE A 345 -38.38 13.17 -23.88
CA PHE A 345 -39.07 12.11 -23.13
C PHE A 345 -40.13 11.35 -23.93
N GLY A 346 -40.38 11.76 -25.19
CA GLY A 346 -41.35 11.10 -26.06
C GLY A 346 -42.78 11.19 -25.53
N GLY A 347 -43.14 12.27 -24.86
CA GLY A 347 -44.47 12.50 -24.31
C GLY A 347 -44.77 11.74 -23.00
N ARG A 348 -43.80 11.06 -22.42
CA ARG A 348 -43.96 10.36 -21.12
C ARG A 348 -43.55 11.29 -19.97
N PRO A 349 -44.31 11.34 -18.86
CA PRO A 349 -43.91 12.10 -17.71
C PRO A 349 -42.66 11.47 -17.06
N VAL A 350 -41.61 12.26 -16.82
CA VAL A 350 -40.41 11.86 -16.08
C VAL A 350 -40.45 12.49 -14.70
N MET A 351 -40.44 11.65 -13.66
CA MET A 351 -40.51 12.06 -12.26
C MET A 351 -39.14 11.88 -11.63
N ILE A 352 -38.75 12.83 -10.76
CA ILE A 352 -37.53 12.76 -9.95
C ILE A 352 -37.85 13.17 -8.50
N ASP A 353 -37.09 12.61 -7.57
CA ASP A 353 -37.12 13.03 -6.17
C ASP A 353 -36.13 14.17 -5.94
N ALA A 354 -36.59 15.40 -5.73
CA ALA A 354 -35.71 16.53 -5.60
C ALA A 354 -36.28 17.63 -4.69
N ASP A 355 -35.39 18.49 -4.19
CA ASP A 355 -35.81 19.72 -3.49
C ASP A 355 -36.18 20.80 -4.53
N LYS A 356 -37.46 21.06 -4.65
CA LYS A 356 -38.01 21.98 -5.65
C LYS A 356 -37.42 23.41 -5.52
N ARG A 357 -37.16 23.87 -4.31
CA ARG A 357 -36.63 25.25 -4.08
C ARG A 357 -35.19 25.32 -4.54
N ARG A 358 -34.39 24.31 -4.23
CA ARG A 358 -32.98 24.24 -4.64
C ARG A 358 -32.84 24.10 -6.16
N LEU A 359 -33.60 23.21 -6.77
CA LEU A 359 -33.60 23.09 -8.23
C LEU A 359 -34.10 24.36 -8.92
N ALA A 360 -35.07 25.05 -8.37
CA ALA A 360 -35.53 26.36 -8.91
C ALA A 360 -34.39 27.39 -8.86
N ARG A 361 -33.58 27.41 -7.81
CA ARG A 361 -32.39 28.27 -7.71
C ARG A 361 -31.32 27.86 -8.74
N VAL A 362 -31.09 26.57 -8.95
CA VAL A 362 -30.17 26.05 -9.98
C VAL A 362 -30.61 26.56 -11.35
N MET A 363 -31.89 26.41 -11.71
CA MET A 363 -32.42 26.90 -12.98
C MET A 363 -32.30 28.42 -13.10
N ALA A 364 -32.66 29.17 -12.06
CA ALA A 364 -32.56 30.63 -12.05
C ALA A 364 -31.11 31.10 -12.29
N ASN A 365 -30.13 30.45 -11.66
CA ASN A 365 -28.71 30.78 -11.85
C ASN A 365 -28.24 30.48 -13.29
N LEU A 366 -28.61 29.35 -13.85
CA LEU A 366 -28.19 28.97 -15.21
C LEU A 366 -28.89 29.80 -16.28
N LEU A 367 -30.22 30.03 -16.17
CA LEU A 367 -31.00 30.89 -17.06
C LEU A 367 -30.53 32.36 -16.98
N GLY A 368 -30.25 32.83 -15.76
CA GLY A 368 -29.65 34.15 -15.54
C GLY A 368 -28.27 34.27 -16.18
N ASN A 369 -27.44 33.24 -16.09
CA ASN A 369 -26.13 33.21 -16.70
C ASN A 369 -26.21 33.26 -18.22
N ALA A 370 -27.08 32.45 -18.84
CA ALA A 370 -27.33 32.47 -20.29
C ALA A 370 -27.79 33.86 -20.75
N THR A 371 -28.67 34.53 -20.00
CA THR A 371 -29.19 35.84 -20.36
C THR A 371 -28.16 36.95 -20.23
N HIS A 372 -27.38 36.96 -19.12
CA HIS A 372 -26.48 38.10 -18.80
C HIS A 372 -25.09 37.93 -19.40
N HIS A 373 -24.59 36.71 -19.53
CA HIS A 373 -23.24 36.38 -19.96
C HIS A 373 -23.20 35.64 -21.29
N GLY A 374 -24.22 34.83 -21.56
CA GLY A 374 -24.34 33.99 -22.74
C GLY A 374 -24.95 34.65 -23.98
N GLY A 375 -25.13 35.98 -24.00
CA GLY A 375 -25.72 36.67 -25.17
C GLY A 375 -27.20 36.39 -25.40
N GLY A 376 -27.81 35.55 -24.62
CA GLY A 376 -29.23 35.12 -24.67
C GLY A 376 -29.37 33.62 -24.61
N LEU A 377 -30.50 33.16 -24.10
CA LEU A 377 -30.89 31.75 -24.08
C LEU A 377 -31.38 31.35 -25.48
N THR A 378 -30.81 30.29 -26.08
CA THR A 378 -31.19 29.79 -27.41
C THR A 378 -32.10 28.57 -27.37
N GLY A 379 -32.01 27.75 -26.32
CA GLY A 379 -32.86 26.59 -26.16
C GLY A 379 -32.65 25.87 -24.85
N VAL A 380 -33.60 25.03 -24.47
CA VAL A 380 -33.48 24.09 -23.35
C VAL A 380 -33.80 22.70 -23.90
N PHE A 381 -33.01 21.71 -23.57
CA PHE A 381 -33.31 20.32 -23.93
C PHE A 381 -33.40 19.45 -22.68
N MET A 382 -34.24 18.43 -22.75
CA MET A 382 -34.40 17.43 -21.72
C MET A 382 -34.25 16.05 -22.36
N GLU A 383 -33.42 15.23 -21.74
CA GLU A 383 -33.16 13.85 -22.20
C GLU A 383 -33.25 12.91 -21.01
N ARG A 384 -33.71 11.68 -21.27
CA ARG A 384 -33.74 10.59 -20.30
C ARG A 384 -32.82 9.48 -20.76
N ASP A 385 -31.96 9.02 -19.88
CA ASP A 385 -31.23 7.78 -19.98
C ASP A 385 -31.81 6.75 -19.00
N SER A 386 -31.28 5.53 -18.95
CA SER A 386 -31.80 4.44 -18.09
C SER A 386 -31.86 4.81 -16.60
N GLU A 387 -30.88 5.54 -16.11
CA GLU A 387 -30.69 5.83 -14.68
C GLU A 387 -30.73 7.33 -14.34
N VAL A 388 -30.71 8.20 -15.35
CA VAL A 388 -30.58 9.64 -15.15
C VAL A 388 -31.46 10.45 -16.09
N VAL A 389 -31.78 11.66 -15.67
CA VAL A 389 -32.36 12.70 -16.53
C VAL A 389 -31.34 13.82 -16.71
N ARG A 390 -31.23 14.34 -17.92
CA ARG A 390 -30.36 15.48 -18.26
C ARG A 390 -31.22 16.69 -18.68
N ILE A 391 -30.85 17.83 -18.16
CA ILE A 391 -31.42 19.12 -18.56
C ILE A 391 -30.26 19.98 -19.05
N GLY A 392 -30.29 20.36 -20.31
CA GLY A 392 -29.29 21.23 -20.91
C GLY A 392 -29.84 22.59 -21.26
N ILE A 393 -29.01 23.61 -21.07
CA ILE A 393 -29.35 25.01 -21.28
C ILE A 393 -28.32 25.59 -22.23
N ASP A 394 -28.76 25.98 -23.42
CA ASP A 394 -27.93 26.51 -24.51
C ASP A 394 -27.96 28.03 -24.54
N ASP A 395 -26.80 28.66 -24.63
CA ASP A 395 -26.65 30.10 -24.82
C ASP A 395 -25.95 30.42 -26.16
N ASP A 396 -26.01 31.70 -26.56
CA ASP A 396 -25.39 32.23 -27.77
C ASP A 396 -24.15 33.10 -27.48
N GLY A 397 -23.50 32.82 -26.37
CA GLY A 397 -22.33 33.56 -25.89
C GLY A 397 -21.03 33.20 -26.59
N PRO A 398 -19.90 33.65 -26.03
CA PRO A 398 -18.58 33.33 -26.55
C PRO A 398 -18.15 31.87 -26.24
N GLY A 399 -18.99 31.12 -25.52
CA GLY A 399 -18.64 29.79 -25.01
C GLY A 399 -17.66 29.82 -23.83
N VAL A 400 -17.33 28.63 -23.33
CA VAL A 400 -16.36 28.43 -22.24
C VAL A 400 -15.16 27.64 -22.77
N PRO A 401 -13.95 28.23 -22.70
CA PRO A 401 -12.73 27.53 -23.10
C PRO A 401 -12.55 26.23 -22.31
N ALA A 402 -12.05 25.17 -22.96
CA ALA A 402 -11.88 23.85 -22.34
C ALA A 402 -11.05 23.89 -21.04
N SER A 403 -10.06 24.80 -20.96
CA SER A 403 -9.21 24.99 -19.78
C SER A 403 -9.91 25.65 -18.60
N GLU A 404 -11.07 26.30 -18.82
CA GLU A 404 -11.81 27.02 -17.79
C GLU A 404 -13.08 26.27 -17.33
N ARG A 405 -13.49 25.21 -18.04
CA ARG A 405 -14.77 24.50 -17.82
C ARG A 405 -14.98 23.93 -16.42
N GLU A 406 -13.92 23.49 -15.77
CA GLU A 406 -13.97 23.04 -14.37
C GLU A 406 -13.92 24.22 -13.40
N GLN A 407 -13.12 25.23 -13.70
CA GLN A 407 -12.85 26.38 -12.82
C GLN A 407 -14.00 27.37 -12.72
N ILE A 408 -14.91 27.40 -13.70
CA ILE A 408 -16.09 28.33 -13.64
C ILE A 408 -17.07 27.99 -12.51
N PHE A 409 -17.00 26.75 -11.98
CA PHE A 409 -17.79 26.33 -10.81
C PHE A 409 -17.11 26.66 -9.49
N ASP A 410 -15.84 27.12 -9.51
CA ASP A 410 -15.15 27.55 -8.29
C ASP A 410 -15.76 28.85 -7.76
N ARG A 411 -15.72 29.02 -6.44
CA ARG A 411 -16.24 30.20 -5.76
C ARG A 411 -15.49 31.45 -6.17
N PHE A 412 -16.20 32.54 -6.43
CA PHE A 412 -15.66 33.81 -6.90
C PHE A 412 -14.94 33.73 -8.25
N SER A 413 -15.06 32.61 -8.97
CA SER A 413 -14.48 32.47 -10.31
C SER A 413 -15.21 33.38 -11.29
N ARG A 414 -14.42 34.06 -12.13
CA ARG A 414 -14.90 34.88 -13.25
C ARG A 414 -14.16 34.43 -14.50
N GLY A 415 -14.88 33.89 -15.47
CA GLY A 415 -14.26 33.51 -16.75
C GLY A 415 -13.54 34.69 -17.40
N SER A 416 -12.52 34.43 -18.18
CA SER A 416 -11.69 35.43 -18.89
C SER A 416 -12.49 36.34 -19.83
N SER A 417 -13.69 35.96 -20.23
CA SER A 417 -14.62 36.69 -21.06
C SER A 417 -15.44 37.76 -20.31
N ALA A 418 -15.53 37.71 -18.98
CA ALA A 418 -16.35 38.60 -18.16
C ALA A 418 -15.82 40.05 -18.08
N GLY A 419 -14.55 40.27 -18.37
CA GLY A 419 -13.89 41.59 -18.29
C GLY A 419 -14.13 42.53 -19.48
N ARG A 420 -14.73 42.09 -20.57
CA ARG A 420 -14.82 42.88 -21.82
C ARG A 420 -16.12 43.63 -22.05
N ARG A 421 -17.16 43.36 -21.26
CA ARG A 421 -18.45 44.09 -21.33
C ARG A 421 -18.75 44.72 -19.98
N GLY A 422 -18.56 46.03 -19.85
CA GLY A 422 -18.81 46.83 -18.64
C GLY A 422 -20.30 46.82 -18.23
N GLY A 423 -20.77 45.77 -17.66
CA GLY A 423 -22.11 45.61 -17.15
C GLY A 423 -22.09 44.79 -15.88
N THR A 424 -22.86 45.16 -14.90
CA THR A 424 -23.20 44.60 -13.59
C THR A 424 -22.92 43.12 -13.40
N SER A 425 -21.66 42.77 -13.24
CA SER A 425 -21.19 41.38 -13.10
C SER A 425 -21.56 40.84 -11.73
N GLY A 426 -22.16 39.66 -11.65
CA GLY A 426 -22.49 38.94 -10.42
C GLY A 426 -21.27 38.66 -9.54
N ALA A 427 -21.49 38.23 -8.29
CA ALA A 427 -20.46 37.95 -7.29
C ALA A 427 -19.56 36.72 -7.63
N GLY A 428 -19.87 35.97 -8.69
CA GLY A 428 -19.17 34.71 -9.03
C GLY A 428 -19.54 33.55 -8.09
N LEU A 429 -20.71 33.61 -7.46
CA LEU A 429 -21.18 32.57 -6.54
C LEU A 429 -22.29 31.71 -7.13
N GLY A 430 -22.98 32.16 -8.20
CA GLY A 430 -24.14 31.45 -8.75
C GLY A 430 -23.80 30.05 -9.28
N LEU A 431 -22.69 29.88 -10.04
CA LEU A 431 -22.30 28.58 -10.58
C LEU A 431 -21.76 27.64 -9.50
N SER A 432 -21.10 28.15 -8.47
CA SER A 432 -20.68 27.30 -7.33
C SER A 432 -21.87 26.77 -6.55
N LEU A 433 -22.92 27.57 -6.39
CA LEU A 433 -24.19 27.11 -5.79
C LEU A 433 -24.92 26.09 -6.68
N VAL A 434 -24.88 26.24 -7.99
CA VAL A 434 -25.38 25.21 -8.92
C VAL A 434 -24.65 23.89 -8.71
N TRP A 435 -23.33 23.93 -8.62
CA TRP A 435 -22.51 22.73 -8.40
C TRP A 435 -22.84 22.04 -7.07
N GLU A 436 -22.94 22.80 -5.97
CA GLU A 436 -23.26 22.27 -4.64
C GLU A 436 -24.70 21.71 -4.58
N ASP A 437 -25.69 22.43 -5.11
CA ASP A 437 -27.09 21.97 -5.10
C ASP A 437 -27.28 20.69 -5.93
N VAL A 438 -26.69 20.62 -7.12
CA VAL A 438 -26.75 19.43 -7.97
C VAL A 438 -26.06 18.23 -7.30
N ARG A 439 -24.92 18.48 -6.67
CA ARG A 439 -24.18 17.44 -5.93
C ARG A 439 -24.96 16.91 -4.72
N LEU A 440 -25.70 17.76 -4.00
CA LEU A 440 -26.58 17.30 -2.93
C LEU A 440 -27.65 16.33 -3.42
N HIS A 441 -28.15 16.54 -4.64
CA HIS A 441 -29.09 15.63 -5.29
C HIS A 441 -28.43 14.38 -5.90
N ALA A 442 -27.16 14.08 -5.53
CA ALA A 442 -26.34 13.01 -6.12
C ALA A 442 -26.20 13.12 -7.64
N GLY A 443 -26.39 14.31 -8.21
CA GLY A 443 -26.29 14.64 -9.62
C GLY A 443 -24.90 15.14 -10.02
N ARG A 444 -24.80 15.55 -11.30
CA ARG A 444 -23.57 16.11 -11.90
C ARG A 444 -23.95 17.36 -12.71
N VAL A 445 -23.04 18.33 -12.77
CA VAL A 445 -23.16 19.49 -13.65
C VAL A 445 -21.85 19.73 -14.37
N TRP A 446 -21.96 20.10 -15.65
CA TRP A 446 -20.79 20.46 -16.46
C TRP A 446 -21.17 21.46 -17.54
N VAL A 447 -20.17 22.00 -18.25
CA VAL A 447 -20.35 22.84 -19.41
C VAL A 447 -19.60 22.26 -20.60
N GLU A 448 -20.24 22.31 -21.76
CA GLU A 448 -19.67 21.87 -23.04
C GLU A 448 -19.98 22.86 -24.16
N GLY A 449 -19.47 22.60 -25.36
CA GLY A 449 -19.85 23.35 -26.55
C GLY A 449 -21.23 22.91 -27.06
N ARG A 450 -21.92 23.78 -27.77
CA ARG A 450 -23.21 23.43 -28.40
C ARG A 450 -23.04 22.32 -29.44
N TYR A 451 -24.01 21.42 -29.56
CA TYR A 451 -23.98 20.31 -30.52
C TYR A 451 -24.17 20.74 -31.98
N ASP A 452 -24.82 21.90 -32.19
CA ASP A 452 -25.03 22.44 -33.54
C ASP A 452 -23.78 23.14 -34.11
N GLY A 453 -22.67 23.15 -33.38
CA GLY A 453 -21.41 23.78 -33.79
C GLY A 453 -21.46 25.32 -33.78
N GLY A 454 -22.53 25.91 -33.27
CA GLY A 454 -22.67 27.36 -33.05
C GLY A 454 -21.74 27.89 -31.97
N SER A 455 -21.56 29.21 -31.93
CA SER A 455 -20.96 29.87 -30.77
C SER A 455 -21.86 29.69 -29.56
N GLY A 456 -21.29 29.65 -28.35
CA GLY A 456 -22.05 29.54 -27.11
C GLY A 456 -21.61 28.39 -26.22
N ALA A 457 -22.24 28.29 -25.08
CA ALA A 457 -22.04 27.23 -24.11
C ALA A 457 -23.33 26.42 -23.92
N ARG A 458 -23.18 25.18 -23.55
CA ARG A 458 -24.24 24.31 -23.07
C ARG A 458 -23.92 23.91 -21.63
N PHE A 459 -24.76 24.32 -20.70
CA PHE A 459 -24.73 23.88 -19.33
C PHE A 459 -25.64 22.67 -19.17
N VAL A 460 -25.14 21.56 -18.68
CA VAL A 460 -25.88 20.32 -18.50
C VAL A 460 -25.96 19.95 -17.03
N ILE A 461 -27.17 19.69 -16.54
CA ILE A 461 -27.47 19.13 -15.24
C ILE A 461 -27.90 17.68 -15.45
N GLU A 462 -27.30 16.76 -14.72
CA GLU A 462 -27.67 15.35 -14.68
C GLU A 462 -28.14 15.00 -13.27
N LEU A 463 -29.36 14.42 -13.17
CA LEU A 463 -29.97 14.03 -11.90
C LEU A 463 -30.36 12.55 -11.95
N PRO A 464 -30.23 11.80 -10.83
CA PRO A 464 -30.62 10.40 -10.79
C PRO A 464 -32.14 10.27 -10.86
N LEU A 465 -32.60 9.21 -11.53
CA LEU A 465 -33.98 8.77 -11.49
C LEU A 465 -34.21 7.92 -10.23
N PRO A 466 -35.43 7.91 -9.65
CA PRO A 466 -35.80 6.96 -8.60
C PRO A 466 -35.58 5.51 -9.03
N LEU A 467 -35.04 4.67 -8.16
CA LEU A 467 -34.73 3.25 -8.42
C LEU A 467 -35.95 2.40 -8.76
N ASP A 468 -37.19 2.88 -8.49
CA ASP A 468 -38.47 2.18 -8.68
C ASP A 468 -39.37 2.86 -9.73
N ASP A 469 -38.83 3.45 -10.79
CA ASP A 469 -39.66 3.99 -11.86
C ASP A 469 -40.28 2.85 -12.71
N PRO A 470 -41.58 2.53 -12.55
CA PRO A 470 -42.24 1.44 -13.28
C PRO A 470 -42.30 1.64 -14.79
N THR A 471 -41.91 2.81 -15.32
CA THR A 471 -41.85 3.10 -16.74
C THR A 471 -40.57 2.59 -17.44
N ALA A 472 -39.56 2.14 -16.70
CA ALA A 472 -38.31 1.58 -17.22
C ALA A 472 -38.46 0.11 -17.76
N ALA A 473 -39.58 -0.55 -17.47
CA ALA A 473 -39.76 -1.99 -17.76
C ALA A 473 -40.45 -2.31 -19.11
N ILE A 474 -40.62 -1.33 -20.00
CA ILE A 474 -41.22 -1.60 -21.33
C ILE A 474 -40.32 -0.96 -22.40
N THR A 475 -39.24 -1.66 -22.71
CA THR A 475 -38.56 -1.54 -24.01
C THR A 475 -38.36 -2.92 -24.61
#